data_c5f1e0eb5589dc4e6d7e1850f878cc16
#
_entry.id   c5f1e0eb5589dc4e6d7e1850f878cc16
#
_cell.length_a   1.000
_cell.length_b   1.000
_cell.length_c   1.000
_cell.angle_alpha   90.00
_cell.angle_beta   90.00
_cell.angle_gamma   90.00
#
_symmetry.space_group_name_H-M   'P 1'
#
loop_
_entity.id
_entity.type
_entity.pdbx_description
1 polymer ?
#
loop_
_entity_poly.entity_id
_entity_poly.type
_entity_poly.pdbx_seq_one_letter_code
_entity_poly.pdbx_strand_id
1 'polypeptide(L)'
;MMHTDSAKLRREMVEKAIIARGVRSELVLNAMQTVPREKFLPERLREFAYDDSPLPIEEGQTISQPYIVAFMTEALALNGGERVLEIGTGSGYAAAILSKIAGDVYTVERIGQLAEKSASLLADLGYDNVHILHGDGTKGWPDHAPYDGIIVAAGGPKIPESLKEQLKIGGRLVIPVGRDQKIQELVRITRISEREFRSEDLADVRFVPLIGHEGWEDPDVGQKRGRPLHRAKGAPEKSPAQLIADVCEPISSIDSAQLGPLLARIGDARVVLLGEASHGTSEFYRMRDRITRELIAKKGFHLVAIEGDWPDAARVDHYVRHLEYSPSEWTAFARFPTWMWRNNEVRSFVDWLREHNSPLKPAQRVAFHGLDLYSLYDSI
;
A
#
# COMPACT_ATOMS: atom_id res chain seq x y z
N MET A 1 5.78 2.54 -30.58
CA MET A 1 5.30 2.14 -29.24
C MET A 1 4.45 0.89 -29.44
N MET A 2 4.87 -0.27 -28.93
CA MET A 2 4.04 -1.47 -28.90
C MET A 2 2.86 -1.18 -27.99
N HIS A 3 1.64 -1.16 -28.52
CA HIS A 3 0.43 -1.18 -27.71
C HIS A 3 0.46 -2.52 -26.93
N THR A 4 0.87 -2.45 -25.69
CA THR A 4 0.75 -3.58 -24.77
C THR A 4 -0.74 -3.91 -24.69
N ASP A 5 -1.10 -5.13 -25.06
CA ASP A 5 -2.51 -5.57 -25.07
C ASP A 5 -3.00 -5.68 -23.60
N SER A 6 -3.61 -4.61 -23.10
CA SER A 6 -4.15 -4.54 -21.74
C SER A 6 -5.10 -5.69 -21.43
N ALA A 7 -5.83 -6.20 -22.43
CA ALA A 7 -6.71 -7.34 -22.25
C ALA A 7 -5.93 -8.63 -22.02
N LYS A 8 -4.77 -8.79 -22.64
CA LYS A 8 -3.87 -9.93 -22.40
C LYS A 8 -3.27 -9.88 -21.00
N LEU A 9 -2.73 -8.72 -20.60
CA LEU A 9 -2.15 -8.54 -19.27
C LEU A 9 -3.19 -8.79 -18.16
N ARG A 10 -4.43 -8.32 -18.36
CA ARG A 10 -5.53 -8.54 -17.43
C ARG A 10 -5.87 -10.03 -17.29
N ARG A 11 -5.93 -10.79 -18.39
CA ARG A 11 -6.11 -12.25 -18.32
C ARG A 11 -4.96 -12.93 -17.57
N GLU A 12 -3.73 -12.56 -17.87
CA GLU A 12 -2.56 -13.11 -17.18
C GLU A 12 -2.56 -12.81 -15.68
N MET A 13 -2.94 -11.60 -15.28
CA MET A 13 -3.13 -11.24 -13.86
C MET A 13 -4.17 -12.14 -13.20
N VAL A 14 -5.34 -12.35 -13.84
CA VAL A 14 -6.39 -13.21 -13.27
C VAL A 14 -5.91 -14.64 -13.13
N GLU A 15 -5.23 -15.18 -14.13
CA GLU A 15 -4.74 -16.57 -14.10
C GLU A 15 -3.60 -16.76 -13.06
N LYS A 16 -2.58 -15.89 -13.10
CA LYS A 16 -1.32 -16.09 -12.36
C LYS A 16 -1.38 -15.56 -10.91
N ALA A 17 -2.17 -14.50 -10.67
CA ALA A 17 -2.22 -13.87 -9.36
C ALA A 17 -3.51 -14.17 -8.58
N ILE A 18 -4.64 -14.37 -9.25
CA ILE A 18 -5.94 -14.51 -8.59
C ILE A 18 -6.35 -15.98 -8.50
N ILE A 19 -6.48 -16.68 -9.63
CA ILE A 19 -6.84 -18.10 -9.66
C ILE A 19 -5.78 -18.95 -8.97
N ALA A 20 -4.50 -18.69 -9.23
CA ALA A 20 -3.40 -19.44 -8.64
C ALA A 20 -3.37 -19.36 -7.11
N ARG A 21 -3.93 -18.29 -6.52
CA ARG A 21 -4.02 -18.08 -5.05
C ARG A 21 -5.36 -18.48 -4.45
N GLY A 22 -6.21 -19.18 -5.20
CA GLY A 22 -7.37 -19.87 -4.64
C GLY A 22 -8.72 -19.19 -4.82
N VAL A 23 -8.84 -18.03 -5.46
CA VAL A 23 -10.14 -17.45 -5.85
C VAL A 23 -10.80 -18.32 -6.91
N ARG A 24 -12.08 -18.68 -6.72
CA ARG A 24 -12.82 -19.64 -7.55
C ARG A 24 -14.18 -19.13 -8.04
N SER A 25 -14.71 -18.06 -7.45
CA SER A 25 -16.01 -17.51 -7.86
C SER A 25 -15.97 -17.05 -9.31
N GLU A 26 -16.75 -17.68 -10.17
CA GLU A 26 -16.85 -17.32 -11.60
C GLU A 26 -17.32 -15.87 -11.78
N LEU A 27 -18.24 -15.39 -10.94
CA LEU A 27 -18.71 -14.01 -10.98
C LEU A 27 -17.58 -13.02 -10.71
N VAL A 28 -16.76 -13.31 -9.70
CA VAL A 28 -15.60 -12.47 -9.36
C VAL A 28 -14.54 -12.54 -10.47
N LEU A 29 -14.20 -13.72 -10.95
CA LEU A 29 -13.21 -13.89 -12.01
C LEU A 29 -13.63 -13.18 -13.31
N ASN A 30 -14.90 -13.29 -13.69
CA ASN A 30 -15.45 -12.60 -14.85
C ASN A 30 -15.42 -11.06 -14.68
N ALA A 31 -15.78 -10.56 -13.50
CA ALA A 31 -15.67 -9.13 -13.19
C ALA A 31 -14.21 -8.64 -13.30
N MET A 32 -13.26 -9.36 -12.70
CA MET A 32 -11.83 -9.06 -12.75
C MET A 32 -11.25 -9.11 -14.18
N GLN A 33 -11.79 -9.98 -15.04
CA GLN A 33 -11.41 -10.05 -16.46
C GLN A 33 -12.03 -8.95 -17.31
N THR A 34 -13.14 -8.36 -16.88
CA THR A 34 -13.91 -7.39 -17.65
C THR A 34 -13.50 -5.95 -17.34
N VAL A 35 -13.30 -5.60 -16.06
CA VAL A 35 -13.04 -4.23 -15.64
C VAL A 35 -11.63 -3.78 -16.00
N PRO A 36 -11.44 -2.68 -16.76
CA PRO A 36 -10.13 -2.21 -17.20
C PRO A 36 -9.42 -1.40 -16.10
N ARG A 37 -8.64 -2.08 -15.25
CA ARG A 37 -7.97 -1.49 -14.09
C ARG A 37 -7.10 -0.28 -14.45
N GLU A 38 -6.48 -0.25 -15.62
CA GLU A 38 -5.67 0.86 -16.11
C GLU A 38 -6.44 2.19 -16.24
N LYS A 39 -7.76 2.14 -16.35
CA LYS A 39 -8.61 3.34 -16.39
C LYS A 39 -8.75 4.02 -15.03
N PHE A 40 -8.52 3.28 -13.95
CA PHE A 40 -8.63 3.74 -12.56
C PHE A 40 -7.29 4.21 -11.98
N LEU A 41 -6.27 4.37 -12.82
CA LEU A 41 -4.92 4.78 -12.45
C LEU A 41 -4.49 6.06 -13.15
N PRO A 42 -3.65 6.88 -12.49
CA PRO A 42 -2.95 7.96 -13.16
C PRO A 42 -2.16 7.45 -14.36
N GLU A 43 -2.06 8.25 -15.42
CA GLU A 43 -1.44 7.86 -16.70
C GLU A 43 -0.05 7.24 -16.52
N ARG A 44 0.78 7.83 -15.66
CA ARG A 44 2.14 7.37 -15.34
C ARG A 44 2.23 5.97 -14.71
N LEU A 45 1.11 5.44 -14.19
CA LEU A 45 1.06 4.13 -13.51
C LEU A 45 0.29 3.08 -14.30
N ARG A 46 -0.24 3.40 -15.47
CA ARG A 46 -1.05 2.49 -16.29
C ARG A 46 -0.28 1.27 -16.78
N GLU A 47 1.03 1.40 -16.97
CA GLU A 47 1.89 0.28 -17.35
C GLU A 47 1.97 -0.81 -16.27
N PHE A 48 1.79 -0.43 -14.99
CA PHE A 48 1.80 -1.33 -13.82
C PHE A 48 0.39 -1.80 -13.43
N ALA A 49 -0.63 -1.47 -14.20
CA ALA A 49 -2.03 -1.71 -13.83
C ALA A 49 -2.36 -3.17 -13.50
N TYR A 50 -1.65 -4.09 -14.10
CA TYR A 50 -1.89 -5.52 -13.99
C TYR A 50 -0.85 -6.27 -13.16
N ASP A 51 0.07 -5.54 -12.53
CA ASP A 51 0.91 -6.08 -11.47
C ASP A 51 0.04 -6.37 -10.23
N ASP A 52 0.26 -7.50 -9.58
CA ASP A 52 -0.50 -7.88 -8.37
C ASP A 52 0.00 -7.12 -7.14
N SER A 53 -0.10 -5.80 -7.18
CA SER A 53 0.33 -4.88 -6.14
C SER A 53 -0.62 -3.71 -5.95
N PRO A 54 -0.69 -3.12 -4.74
CA PRO A 54 -1.32 -1.83 -4.53
C PRO A 54 -0.51 -0.75 -5.25
N LEU A 55 -1.20 0.25 -5.82
CA LEU A 55 -0.56 1.38 -6.48
C LEU A 55 -1.07 2.70 -5.90
N PRO A 56 -0.23 3.74 -5.82
CA PRO A 56 -0.66 5.03 -5.29
C PRO A 56 -1.65 5.72 -6.24
N ILE A 57 -2.65 6.35 -5.64
CA ILE A 57 -3.57 7.28 -6.28
C ILE A 57 -3.44 8.66 -5.63
N GLU A 58 -4.33 9.59 -5.99
CA GLU A 58 -4.33 10.92 -5.39
C GLU A 58 -4.65 10.88 -3.88
N GLU A 59 -4.44 12.01 -3.21
CA GLU A 59 -4.74 12.22 -1.77
C GLU A 59 -4.02 11.23 -0.84
N GLY A 60 -2.86 10.70 -1.27
CA GLY A 60 -2.09 9.74 -0.47
C GLY A 60 -2.78 8.40 -0.27
N GLN A 61 -3.80 8.10 -1.07
CA GLN A 61 -4.51 6.82 -1.02
C GLN A 61 -3.92 5.82 -2.03
N THR A 62 -4.43 4.60 -2.02
CA THR A 62 -3.99 3.52 -2.92
C THR A 62 -5.17 2.82 -3.57
N ILE A 63 -5.01 2.40 -4.83
CA ILE A 63 -5.84 1.35 -5.39
C ILE A 63 -5.33 0.00 -4.87
N SER A 64 -6.20 -0.80 -4.27
CA SER A 64 -5.82 -2.06 -3.63
C SER A 64 -5.24 -3.08 -4.63
N GLN A 65 -4.40 -3.99 -4.13
CA GLN A 65 -3.86 -5.12 -4.88
C GLN A 65 -4.98 -5.92 -5.54
N PRO A 66 -4.86 -6.29 -6.83
CA PRO A 66 -5.88 -7.05 -7.55
C PRO A 66 -6.37 -8.30 -6.83
N TYR A 67 -5.44 -9.12 -6.32
CA TYR A 67 -5.79 -10.31 -5.54
C TYR A 67 -6.65 -9.98 -4.32
N ILE A 68 -6.33 -8.94 -3.58
CA ILE A 68 -7.08 -8.53 -2.38
C ILE A 68 -8.49 -8.09 -2.75
N VAL A 69 -8.67 -7.32 -3.83
CA VAL A 69 -10.00 -6.94 -4.33
C VAL A 69 -10.83 -8.17 -4.66
N ALA A 70 -10.25 -9.13 -5.39
CA ALA A 70 -10.93 -10.37 -5.76
C ALA A 70 -11.26 -11.23 -4.53
N PHE A 71 -10.30 -11.40 -3.60
CA PHE A 71 -10.46 -12.21 -2.40
C PHE A 71 -11.54 -11.66 -1.45
N MET A 72 -11.54 -10.35 -1.21
CA MET A 72 -12.55 -9.69 -0.39
C MET A 72 -13.95 -9.76 -1.06
N THR A 73 -14.02 -9.58 -2.38
CA THR A 73 -15.28 -9.70 -3.12
C THR A 73 -15.82 -11.13 -3.07
N GLU A 74 -14.96 -12.15 -3.24
CA GLU A 74 -15.36 -13.56 -3.10
C GLU A 74 -15.85 -13.88 -1.69
N ALA A 75 -15.22 -13.30 -0.66
CA ALA A 75 -15.60 -13.49 0.74
C ALA A 75 -17.03 -12.99 1.07
N LEU A 76 -17.58 -12.06 0.28
CA LEU A 76 -18.98 -11.66 0.37
C LEU A 76 -19.94 -12.76 -0.10
N ALA A 77 -19.46 -13.70 -0.93
CA ALA A 77 -20.22 -14.80 -1.53
C ALA A 77 -21.54 -14.34 -2.18
N LEU A 78 -21.42 -13.35 -3.07
CA LEU A 78 -22.52 -12.83 -3.87
C LEU A 78 -22.93 -13.85 -4.96
N ASN A 79 -24.22 -13.86 -5.30
CA ASN A 79 -24.81 -14.76 -6.31
C ASN A 79 -25.33 -14.02 -7.55
N GLY A 80 -25.30 -12.68 -7.52
CA GLY A 80 -25.80 -11.79 -8.56
C GLY A 80 -27.09 -11.06 -8.16
N GLY A 81 -27.11 -9.74 -8.37
CA GLY A 81 -28.28 -8.90 -8.12
C GLY A 81 -28.46 -8.37 -6.70
N GLU A 82 -27.50 -8.62 -5.80
CA GLU A 82 -27.53 -8.12 -4.42
C GLU A 82 -27.33 -6.61 -4.33
N ARG A 83 -27.68 -6.04 -3.17
CA ARG A 83 -27.33 -4.68 -2.76
C ARG A 83 -26.10 -4.71 -1.91
N VAL A 84 -25.05 -4.00 -2.35
CA VAL A 84 -23.74 -3.99 -1.70
C VAL A 84 -23.36 -2.58 -1.29
N LEU A 85 -22.75 -2.46 -0.09
CA LEU A 85 -22.12 -1.24 0.38
C LEU A 85 -20.59 -1.40 0.37
N GLU A 86 -19.90 -0.45 -0.23
CA GLU A 86 -18.45 -0.30 -0.15
C GLU A 86 -18.09 0.90 0.73
N ILE A 87 -17.09 0.76 1.58
CA ILE A 87 -16.49 1.86 2.34
C ILE A 87 -15.07 2.09 1.86
N GLY A 88 -14.82 3.29 1.33
CA GLY A 88 -13.56 3.67 0.70
C GLY A 88 -13.58 3.46 -0.82
N THR A 89 -14.29 4.34 -1.53
CA THR A 89 -14.39 4.31 -3.01
C THR A 89 -13.02 4.43 -3.69
N GLY A 90 -12.16 5.32 -3.15
CA GLY A 90 -10.84 5.57 -3.70
C GLY A 90 -10.89 5.94 -5.19
N SER A 91 -10.26 5.11 -6.04
CA SER A 91 -10.30 5.26 -7.50
C SER A 91 -11.62 4.82 -8.15
N GLY A 92 -12.49 4.10 -7.45
CA GLY A 92 -13.70 3.47 -7.98
C GLY A 92 -13.51 2.07 -8.58
N TYR A 93 -12.30 1.50 -8.53
CA TYR A 93 -12.01 0.20 -9.15
C TYR A 93 -12.79 -0.95 -8.49
N ALA A 94 -12.79 -1.04 -7.16
CA ALA A 94 -13.51 -2.12 -6.47
C ALA A 94 -15.03 -1.94 -6.61
N ALA A 95 -15.55 -0.70 -6.59
CA ALA A 95 -16.94 -0.41 -6.94
C ALA A 95 -17.30 -0.91 -8.36
N ALA A 96 -16.42 -0.69 -9.35
CA ALA A 96 -16.62 -1.19 -10.71
C ALA A 96 -16.62 -2.73 -10.79
N ILE A 97 -15.77 -3.42 -10.01
CA ILE A 97 -15.81 -4.89 -9.89
C ILE A 97 -17.13 -5.35 -9.29
N LEU A 98 -17.55 -4.76 -8.18
CA LEU A 98 -18.81 -5.08 -7.50
C LEU A 98 -20.01 -4.84 -8.41
N SER A 99 -20.00 -3.77 -9.22
CA SER A 99 -21.09 -3.43 -10.14
C SER A 99 -21.34 -4.47 -11.25
N LYS A 100 -20.32 -5.28 -11.56
CA LYS A 100 -20.47 -6.39 -12.53
C LYS A 100 -21.10 -7.64 -11.92
N ILE A 101 -21.31 -7.65 -10.60
CA ILE A 101 -21.84 -8.79 -9.84
C ILE A 101 -23.18 -8.40 -9.18
N ALA A 102 -23.17 -7.30 -8.46
CA ALA A 102 -24.32 -6.82 -7.67
C ALA A 102 -25.37 -6.09 -8.53
N GLY A 103 -26.60 -6.01 -8.05
CA GLY A 103 -27.65 -5.21 -8.66
C GLY A 103 -27.43 -3.72 -8.47
N ASP A 104 -27.15 -3.31 -7.21
CA ASP A 104 -26.81 -1.94 -6.84
C ASP A 104 -25.58 -1.92 -5.95
N VAL A 105 -24.67 -1.00 -6.21
CA VAL A 105 -23.47 -0.73 -5.40
C VAL A 105 -23.58 0.67 -4.82
N TYR A 106 -23.61 0.76 -3.52
CA TYR A 106 -23.49 2.01 -2.78
C TYR A 106 -22.08 2.11 -2.25
N THR A 107 -21.41 3.26 -2.42
CA THR A 107 -20.04 3.42 -1.96
C THR A 107 -19.87 4.76 -1.27
N VAL A 108 -19.15 4.77 -0.14
CA VAL A 108 -18.92 5.96 0.67
C VAL A 108 -17.44 6.32 0.65
N GLU A 109 -17.14 7.57 0.27
CA GLU A 109 -15.79 8.12 0.23
C GLU A 109 -15.68 9.34 1.16
N ARG A 110 -14.66 9.34 2.03
CA ARG A 110 -14.40 10.43 2.96
C ARG A 110 -13.78 11.67 2.31
N ILE A 111 -13.01 11.47 1.27
CA ILE A 111 -12.24 12.52 0.60
C ILE A 111 -13.05 13.04 -0.60
N GLY A 112 -13.55 14.29 -0.51
CA GLY A 112 -14.45 14.87 -1.49
C GLY A 112 -13.90 14.84 -2.91
N GLN A 113 -12.61 15.15 -3.10
CA GLN A 113 -11.97 15.14 -4.43
C GLN A 113 -11.95 13.73 -5.06
N LEU A 114 -11.73 12.69 -4.25
CA LEU A 114 -11.79 11.30 -4.74
C LEU A 114 -13.23 10.89 -5.06
N ALA A 115 -14.21 11.28 -4.23
CA ALA A 115 -15.62 11.01 -4.47
C ALA A 115 -16.10 11.62 -5.80
N GLU A 116 -15.77 12.89 -6.05
CA GLU A 116 -16.13 13.59 -7.29
C GLU A 116 -15.47 12.97 -8.52
N LYS A 117 -14.16 12.68 -8.41
CA LYS A 117 -13.38 12.10 -9.52
C LYS A 117 -13.85 10.70 -9.87
N SER A 118 -14.06 9.84 -8.86
CA SER A 118 -14.54 8.48 -9.07
C SER A 118 -15.97 8.45 -9.59
N ALA A 119 -16.84 9.37 -9.17
CA ALA A 119 -18.19 9.51 -9.70
C ALA A 119 -18.18 9.82 -11.20
N SER A 120 -17.38 10.82 -11.62
CA SER A 120 -17.23 11.16 -13.03
C SER A 120 -16.69 9.98 -13.84
N LEU A 121 -15.62 9.35 -13.36
CA LEU A 121 -14.98 8.24 -14.06
C LEU A 121 -15.92 7.03 -14.22
N LEU A 122 -16.66 6.66 -13.17
CA LEU A 122 -17.59 5.53 -13.21
C LEU A 122 -18.76 5.81 -14.17
N ALA A 123 -19.30 7.02 -14.17
CA ALA A 123 -20.32 7.45 -15.13
C ALA A 123 -19.79 7.40 -16.58
N ASP A 124 -18.59 7.94 -16.83
CA ASP A 124 -17.95 7.93 -18.16
C ASP A 124 -17.69 6.49 -18.67
N LEU A 125 -17.47 5.54 -17.77
CA LEU A 125 -17.25 4.13 -18.10
C LEU A 125 -18.55 3.31 -18.14
N GLY A 126 -19.72 3.91 -17.87
CA GLY A 126 -21.04 3.27 -17.96
C GLY A 126 -21.34 2.32 -16.79
N TYR A 127 -20.90 2.64 -15.58
CA TYR A 127 -21.25 1.90 -14.35
C TYR A 127 -22.44 2.56 -13.66
N ASP A 128 -23.62 2.47 -14.29
CA ASP A 128 -24.83 3.22 -13.91
C ASP A 128 -25.49 2.75 -12.59
N ASN A 129 -25.13 1.55 -12.11
CA ASN A 129 -25.63 0.97 -10.86
C ASN A 129 -24.69 1.25 -9.65
N VAL A 130 -23.74 2.19 -9.79
CA VAL A 130 -22.87 2.63 -8.70
C VAL A 130 -23.30 4.00 -8.20
N HIS A 131 -23.61 4.07 -6.90
CA HIS A 131 -24.04 5.29 -6.22
C HIS A 131 -22.98 5.73 -5.21
N ILE A 132 -22.52 6.98 -5.28
CA ILE A 132 -21.41 7.48 -4.44
C ILE A 132 -21.93 8.51 -3.45
N LEU A 133 -21.55 8.36 -2.18
CA LEU A 133 -21.76 9.32 -1.12
C LEU A 133 -20.41 9.88 -0.63
N HIS A 134 -20.26 11.19 -0.62
CA HIS A 134 -19.17 11.84 0.11
C HIS A 134 -19.54 11.94 1.60
N GLY A 135 -18.84 11.20 2.47
CA GLY A 135 -19.16 11.17 3.90
C GLY A 135 -18.27 10.28 4.75
N ASP A 136 -18.64 10.18 6.02
CA ASP A 136 -17.97 9.30 6.97
C ASP A 136 -18.40 7.84 6.75
N GLY A 137 -17.50 7.04 6.18
CA GLY A 137 -17.76 5.64 5.86
C GLY A 137 -18.04 4.75 7.08
N THR A 138 -17.56 5.13 8.28
CA THR A 138 -17.85 4.33 9.49
C THR A 138 -19.32 4.32 9.86
N LYS A 139 -20.10 5.28 9.37
CA LYS A 139 -21.56 5.37 9.55
C LYS A 139 -22.34 4.57 8.53
N GLY A 140 -21.67 4.05 7.50
CA GLY A 140 -22.32 3.42 6.36
C GLY A 140 -23.21 4.38 5.57
N TRP A 141 -24.29 3.83 4.98
CA TRP A 141 -25.30 4.60 4.27
C TRP A 141 -26.70 4.05 4.62
N PRO A 142 -27.26 4.46 5.77
CA PRO A 142 -28.47 3.86 6.33
C PRO A 142 -29.71 4.02 5.45
N ASP A 143 -29.80 5.07 4.61
CA ASP A 143 -30.95 5.33 3.75
C ASP A 143 -31.19 4.22 2.70
N HIS A 144 -30.20 3.41 2.42
CA HIS A 144 -30.26 2.32 1.46
C HIS A 144 -30.11 0.93 2.09
N ALA A 145 -29.99 0.86 3.43
CA ALA A 145 -29.96 -0.41 4.17
C ALA A 145 -31.32 -1.15 4.06
N PRO A 146 -31.36 -2.49 4.25
CA PRO A 146 -30.23 -3.35 4.57
C PRO A 146 -29.43 -3.80 3.34
N TYR A 147 -28.14 -4.14 3.55
CA TYR A 147 -27.22 -4.62 2.53
C TYR A 147 -27.01 -6.13 2.61
N ASP A 148 -26.95 -6.81 1.48
CA ASP A 148 -26.59 -8.21 1.38
C ASP A 148 -25.09 -8.44 1.61
N GLY A 149 -24.27 -7.46 1.23
CA GLY A 149 -22.82 -7.45 1.43
C GLY A 149 -22.29 -6.06 1.78
N ILE A 150 -21.31 -6.00 2.68
CA ILE A 150 -20.56 -4.77 2.99
C ILE A 150 -19.07 -5.09 2.88
N ILE A 151 -18.34 -4.26 2.14
CA ILE A 151 -16.88 -4.39 1.99
C ILE A 151 -16.21 -3.09 2.44
N VAL A 152 -15.14 -3.19 3.24
CA VAL A 152 -14.44 -2.03 3.76
C VAL A 152 -13.00 -2.04 3.28
N ALA A 153 -12.63 -1.07 2.44
CA ALA A 153 -11.29 -0.93 1.86
C ALA A 153 -10.36 -0.07 2.75
N ALA A 154 -10.57 -0.08 4.06
CA ALA A 154 -9.77 0.62 5.06
C ALA A 154 -9.76 -0.13 6.39
N GLY A 155 -8.64 -0.10 7.13
CA GLY A 155 -8.49 -0.84 8.38
C GLY A 155 -8.95 -0.05 9.60
N GLY A 156 -9.89 -0.61 10.38
CA GLY A 156 -10.41 -0.01 11.61
C GLY A 156 -9.78 -0.57 12.88
N PRO A 157 -9.86 0.16 14.02
CA PRO A 157 -9.46 -0.36 15.33
C PRO A 157 -10.42 -1.43 15.86
N LYS A 158 -11.62 -1.42 15.34
CA LYS A 158 -12.73 -2.34 15.63
C LYS A 158 -13.72 -2.32 14.47
N ILE A 159 -14.64 -3.28 14.45
CA ILE A 159 -15.75 -3.30 13.49
C ILE A 159 -16.77 -2.23 13.89
N PRO A 160 -17.09 -1.25 13.00
CA PRO A 160 -18.13 -0.26 13.28
C PRO A 160 -19.49 -0.92 13.49
N GLU A 161 -20.16 -0.57 14.59
CA GLU A 161 -21.49 -1.12 14.91
C GLU A 161 -22.52 -0.70 13.87
N SER A 162 -22.46 0.56 13.41
CA SER A 162 -23.32 1.07 12.34
C SER A 162 -23.28 0.22 11.07
N LEU A 163 -22.15 -0.40 10.73
CA LEU A 163 -22.06 -1.27 9.55
C LEU A 163 -22.69 -2.64 9.80
N LYS A 164 -22.54 -3.20 11.01
CA LYS A 164 -23.19 -4.47 11.36
C LYS A 164 -24.72 -4.36 11.37
N GLU A 165 -25.24 -3.26 11.90
CA GLU A 165 -26.68 -3.00 11.93
C GLU A 165 -27.30 -2.87 10.54
N GLN A 166 -26.55 -2.37 9.56
CA GLN A 166 -26.97 -2.21 8.18
C GLN A 166 -26.88 -3.50 7.34
N LEU A 167 -26.35 -4.60 7.89
CA LEU A 167 -26.38 -5.90 7.22
C LEU A 167 -27.78 -6.52 7.24
N LYS A 168 -28.16 -7.14 6.15
CA LYS A 168 -29.32 -8.08 6.09
C LYS A 168 -29.00 -9.36 6.87
N ILE A 169 -30.02 -10.02 7.42
CA ILE A 169 -29.83 -11.38 7.98
C ILE A 169 -29.35 -12.30 6.85
N GLY A 170 -28.25 -13.03 7.09
CA GLY A 170 -27.54 -13.80 6.09
C GLY A 170 -26.49 -12.99 5.31
N GLY A 171 -26.49 -11.67 5.42
CA GLY A 171 -25.50 -10.76 4.79
C GLY A 171 -24.11 -10.87 5.42
N ARG A 172 -23.10 -10.46 4.67
CA ARG A 172 -21.68 -10.54 5.06
C ARG A 172 -21.00 -9.18 5.01
N LEU A 173 -20.22 -8.89 6.03
CA LEU A 173 -19.31 -7.75 6.09
C LEU A 173 -17.85 -8.26 6.05
N VAL A 174 -17.04 -7.74 5.15
CA VAL A 174 -15.61 -8.03 5.05
C VAL A 174 -14.83 -6.74 5.35
N ILE A 175 -13.99 -6.78 6.40
CA ILE A 175 -13.33 -5.60 6.92
C ILE A 175 -11.96 -5.94 7.51
N PRO A 176 -10.90 -5.14 7.25
CA PRO A 176 -9.64 -5.20 7.97
C PRO A 176 -9.78 -4.60 9.38
N VAL A 177 -9.36 -5.34 10.41
CA VAL A 177 -9.40 -4.87 11.81
C VAL A 177 -8.06 -5.10 12.47
N GLY A 178 -7.53 -4.11 13.19
CA GLY A 178 -6.26 -4.25 13.91
C GLY A 178 -6.14 -3.27 15.05
N ARG A 179 -5.34 -3.64 16.07
CA ARG A 179 -5.07 -2.79 17.23
C ARG A 179 -4.15 -1.62 16.90
N ASP A 180 -3.44 -1.72 15.81
CA ASP A 180 -2.60 -0.66 15.24
C ASP A 180 -2.81 -0.58 13.72
N GLN A 181 -2.19 0.42 13.09
CA GLN A 181 -2.35 0.67 11.65
C GLN A 181 -1.36 -0.13 10.79
N LYS A 182 -0.53 -1.00 11.39
CA LYS A 182 0.54 -1.69 10.68
C LYS A 182 0.13 -3.07 10.16
N ILE A 183 -0.57 -3.84 11.00
CA ILE A 183 -1.05 -5.19 10.66
C ILE A 183 -2.52 -5.27 11.07
N GLN A 184 -3.35 -5.72 10.14
CA GLN A 184 -4.78 -5.95 10.37
C GLN A 184 -5.14 -7.37 9.98
N GLU A 185 -6.08 -7.95 10.70
CA GLU A 185 -6.74 -9.20 10.36
C GLU A 185 -7.94 -8.86 9.45
N LEU A 186 -8.00 -9.47 8.27
CA LEU A 186 -9.19 -9.39 7.43
C LEU A 186 -10.25 -10.31 7.98
N VAL A 187 -11.33 -9.74 8.46
CA VAL A 187 -12.39 -10.46 9.13
C VAL A 187 -13.65 -10.48 8.28
N ARG A 188 -14.31 -11.64 8.21
CA ARG A 188 -15.67 -11.78 7.68
C ARG A 188 -16.67 -11.92 8.81
N ILE A 189 -17.66 -11.02 8.86
CA ILE A 189 -18.81 -11.10 9.77
C ILE A 189 -20.02 -11.53 8.96
N THR A 190 -20.71 -12.57 9.42
CA THR A 190 -22.00 -13.00 8.88
C THR A 190 -23.08 -12.72 9.91
N ARG A 191 -24.13 -11.98 9.53
CA ARG A 191 -25.31 -11.74 10.40
C ARG A 191 -26.21 -12.96 10.38
N ILE A 192 -26.30 -13.68 11.49
CA ILE A 192 -27.09 -14.92 11.62
C ILE A 192 -28.54 -14.61 12.00
N SER A 193 -28.73 -13.64 12.90
CA SER A 193 -30.06 -13.18 13.34
C SER A 193 -29.98 -11.68 13.67
N GLU A 194 -31.07 -11.12 14.23
CA GLU A 194 -31.10 -9.71 14.63
C GLU A 194 -29.95 -9.32 15.59
N ARG A 195 -29.51 -10.25 16.44
CA ARG A 195 -28.52 -10.00 17.50
C ARG A 195 -27.27 -10.90 17.43
N GLU A 196 -27.25 -11.87 16.52
CA GLU A 196 -26.19 -12.85 16.45
C GLU A 196 -25.35 -12.65 15.18
N PHE A 197 -24.04 -12.57 15.36
CA PHE A 197 -23.06 -12.43 14.32
C PHE A 197 -21.97 -13.51 14.48
N ARG A 198 -21.58 -14.11 13.36
CA ARG A 198 -20.42 -15.02 13.30
C ARG A 198 -19.24 -14.28 12.71
N SER A 199 -18.09 -14.40 13.37
CA SER A 199 -16.80 -13.87 12.91
C SER A 199 -15.92 -15.00 12.41
N GLU A 200 -15.18 -14.74 11.32
CA GLU A 200 -14.20 -15.65 10.73
C GLU A 200 -12.99 -14.81 10.28
N ASP A 201 -11.81 -15.23 10.70
CA ASP A 201 -10.54 -14.61 10.29
C ASP A 201 -10.13 -15.20 8.93
N LEU A 202 -9.84 -14.35 7.97
CA LEU A 202 -9.55 -14.76 6.59
C LEU A 202 -8.06 -14.71 6.25
N ALA A 203 -7.37 -13.61 6.60
CA ALA A 203 -5.97 -13.40 6.29
C ALA A 203 -5.40 -12.18 7.03
N ASP A 204 -4.08 -12.13 7.17
CA ASP A 204 -3.38 -10.90 7.54
C ASP A 204 -3.27 -9.97 6.33
N VAL A 205 -3.56 -8.69 6.55
CA VAL A 205 -3.59 -7.65 5.51
C VAL A 205 -3.04 -6.32 6.01
N ARG A 206 -2.78 -5.41 5.07
CA ARG A 206 -2.43 -4.03 5.39
C ARG A 206 -3.24 -3.07 4.53
N PHE A 207 -4.04 -2.24 5.19
CA PHE A 207 -4.86 -1.21 4.58
C PHE A 207 -4.57 0.17 5.16
N VAL A 208 -4.95 1.20 4.41
CA VAL A 208 -5.02 2.58 4.91
C VAL A 208 -6.00 2.65 6.09
N PRO A 209 -5.82 3.58 7.05
CA PRO A 209 -6.68 3.66 8.22
C PRO A 209 -8.13 4.06 7.85
N LEU A 210 -9.09 3.38 8.45
CA LEU A 210 -10.49 3.75 8.43
C LEU A 210 -10.69 4.94 9.40
N ILE A 211 -10.76 6.14 8.86
CA ILE A 211 -10.93 7.38 9.62
C ILE A 211 -12.40 7.72 9.71
N GLY A 212 -12.90 7.99 10.91
CA GLY A 212 -14.30 8.39 11.11
C GLY A 212 -14.75 8.21 12.55
N HIS A 213 -16.03 8.46 12.81
CA HIS A 213 -16.63 8.45 14.16
C HIS A 213 -16.46 7.10 14.90
N GLU A 214 -16.55 5.98 14.18
CA GLU A 214 -16.36 4.64 14.73
C GLU A 214 -15.02 3.99 14.27
N GLY A 215 -14.14 4.77 13.64
CA GLY A 215 -12.81 4.37 13.15
C GLY A 215 -11.68 4.96 13.98
N TRP A 216 -10.56 5.21 13.32
CA TRP A 216 -9.44 5.98 13.90
C TRP A 216 -9.80 7.46 13.92
N GLU A 217 -9.25 8.18 14.90
CA GLU A 217 -9.36 9.65 14.93
C GLU A 217 -8.64 10.25 13.73
N ASP A 218 -9.23 11.30 13.15
CA ASP A 218 -8.59 12.04 12.08
C ASP A 218 -7.38 12.81 12.65
N PRO A 219 -6.14 12.52 12.20
CA PRO A 219 -4.95 13.20 12.71
C PRO A 219 -5.00 14.72 12.49
N ASP A 220 -5.75 15.18 11.47
CA ASP A 220 -5.88 16.61 11.17
C ASP A 220 -6.90 17.33 12.08
N VAL A 221 -7.88 16.62 12.64
CA VAL A 221 -8.87 17.20 13.58
C VAL A 221 -8.26 17.44 14.96
N GLY A 222 -7.31 16.61 15.37
CA GLY A 222 -6.55 16.81 16.62
C GLY A 222 -5.72 18.09 16.61
N GLN A 223 -5.20 18.51 15.48
CA GLN A 223 -4.44 19.75 15.31
C GLN A 223 -5.34 21.00 15.34
N LYS A 224 -6.62 20.89 14.99
CA LYS A 224 -7.59 22.02 15.08
C LYS A 224 -8.11 22.29 16.51
N ARG A 225 -7.93 21.38 17.48
CA ARG A 225 -8.31 21.55 18.89
C ARG A 225 -7.14 21.92 19.82
N GLY A 226 -5.95 22.12 19.26
CA GLY A 226 -4.83 22.72 19.99
C GLY A 226 -5.16 24.17 20.34
N ARG A 227 -5.14 24.45 21.65
CA ARG A 227 -5.25 25.76 22.36
C ARG A 227 -4.91 26.93 21.44
N PRO A 228 -5.72 28.02 21.43
CA PRO A 228 -5.30 29.22 20.72
C PRO A 228 -4.02 29.74 21.40
N LEU A 229 -2.90 29.57 20.71
CA LEU A 229 -1.69 30.33 20.98
C LEU A 229 -2.09 31.79 20.84
N HIS A 230 -1.91 32.57 21.89
CA HIS A 230 -2.10 34.02 21.84
C HIS A 230 -1.32 34.56 20.63
N ARG A 231 -2.06 34.92 19.60
CA ARG A 231 -1.53 35.51 18.37
C ARG A 231 -0.96 36.89 18.70
N ALA A 232 0.35 37.00 18.62
CA ALA A 232 0.97 38.31 18.48
C ALA A 232 0.56 38.89 17.12
N LYS A 233 -0.19 39.98 17.11
CA LYS A 233 -0.57 40.69 15.89
C LYS A 233 0.70 41.23 15.23
N GLY A 234 1.02 40.84 14.01
CA GLY A 234 1.91 41.63 13.19
C GLY A 234 2.95 40.97 12.27
N ALA A 235 3.05 39.68 12.14
CA ALA A 235 3.92 39.08 11.10
C ALA A 235 3.10 38.41 10.00
N PRO A 236 3.48 38.55 8.71
CA PRO A 236 2.83 37.81 7.61
C PRO A 236 3.01 36.30 7.84
N GLU A 237 1.91 35.58 7.74
CA GLU A 237 1.88 34.12 7.94
C GLU A 237 2.63 33.44 6.78
N LYS A 238 3.81 32.88 7.07
CA LYS A 238 4.55 32.08 6.08
C LYS A 238 3.76 30.82 5.75
N SER A 239 3.64 30.48 4.49
CA SER A 239 3.05 29.20 4.06
C SER A 239 3.89 28.02 4.60
N PRO A 240 3.32 26.82 4.76
CA PRO A 240 4.10 25.63 5.14
C PRO A 240 5.32 25.40 4.22
N ALA A 241 5.18 25.64 2.92
CA ALA A 241 6.28 25.56 1.97
C ALA A 241 7.40 26.57 2.28
N GLN A 242 7.07 27.81 2.68
CA GLN A 242 8.04 28.82 3.08
C GLN A 242 8.73 28.46 4.40
N LEU A 243 8.00 27.90 5.36
CA LEU A 243 8.59 27.42 6.62
C LEU A 243 9.57 26.27 6.39
N ILE A 244 9.24 25.33 5.50
CA ILE A 244 10.13 24.24 5.10
C ILE A 244 11.35 24.80 4.36
N ALA A 245 11.15 25.69 3.40
CA ALA A 245 12.26 26.29 2.63
C ALA A 245 13.25 27.04 3.50
N ASP A 246 12.80 27.70 4.59
CA ASP A 246 13.64 28.44 5.51
C ASP A 246 14.58 27.56 6.34
N VAL A 247 14.25 26.27 6.53
CA VAL A 247 15.03 25.32 7.35
C VAL A 247 15.70 24.22 6.53
N CYS A 248 15.33 24.08 5.27
CA CYS A 248 15.93 23.10 4.37
C CYS A 248 17.32 23.53 3.89
N GLU A 249 18.24 22.59 3.83
CA GLU A 249 19.50 22.76 3.12
C GLU A 249 19.27 22.48 1.63
N PRO A 250 19.42 23.49 0.74
CA PRO A 250 19.19 23.28 -0.69
C PRO A 250 20.29 22.37 -1.27
N ILE A 251 19.86 21.40 -2.06
CA ILE A 251 20.74 20.57 -2.88
C ILE A 251 20.46 20.83 -4.36
N SER A 252 21.51 21.17 -5.12
CA SER A 252 21.40 21.42 -6.56
C SER A 252 21.18 20.13 -7.36
N SER A 253 21.79 19.04 -6.93
CA SER A 253 21.57 17.69 -7.47
C SER A 253 21.94 16.65 -6.43
N ILE A 254 21.42 15.43 -6.61
CA ILE A 254 21.78 14.30 -5.74
C ILE A 254 23.29 14.04 -5.80
N ASP A 255 23.89 14.06 -6.98
CA ASP A 255 25.30 13.73 -7.17
C ASP A 255 26.25 14.74 -6.55
N SER A 256 25.87 16.02 -6.48
CA SER A 256 26.66 17.11 -5.91
C SER A 256 26.32 17.44 -4.45
N ALA A 257 25.33 16.79 -3.86
CA ALA A 257 24.89 17.07 -2.49
C ALA A 257 26.06 16.93 -1.49
N GLN A 258 26.24 17.97 -0.67
CA GLN A 258 27.24 17.97 0.40
C GLN A 258 26.66 17.30 1.64
N LEU A 259 27.11 16.07 1.94
CA LEU A 259 26.60 15.28 3.06
C LEU A 259 27.32 15.55 4.40
N GLY A 260 28.33 16.41 4.41
CA GLY A 260 29.08 16.77 5.62
C GLY A 260 28.20 17.25 6.78
N PRO A 261 27.31 18.25 6.57
CA PRO A 261 26.39 18.71 7.63
C PRO A 261 25.46 17.62 8.15
N LEU A 262 24.97 16.73 7.28
CA LEU A 262 24.14 15.57 7.68
C LEU A 262 24.95 14.62 8.57
N LEU A 263 26.17 14.26 8.18
CA LEU A 263 27.05 13.39 8.95
C LEU A 263 27.42 14.00 10.31
N ALA A 264 27.59 15.33 10.37
CA ALA A 264 27.81 16.03 11.62
C ALA A 264 26.60 15.94 12.55
N ARG A 265 25.38 16.09 12.05
CA ARG A 265 24.14 15.94 12.85
C ARG A 265 23.94 14.49 13.31
N ILE A 266 24.30 13.50 12.51
CA ILE A 266 24.25 12.09 12.91
C ILE A 266 25.16 11.83 14.11
N GLY A 267 26.29 12.53 14.23
CA GLY A 267 27.19 12.42 15.38
C GLY A 267 27.67 11.01 15.63
N ASP A 268 27.51 10.53 16.87
CA ASP A 268 27.91 9.20 17.32
C ASP A 268 26.74 8.19 17.36
N ALA A 269 25.69 8.44 16.56
CA ALA A 269 24.55 7.52 16.49
C ALA A 269 24.99 6.13 16.03
N ARG A 270 24.54 5.09 16.73
CA ARG A 270 24.84 3.68 16.43
C ARG A 270 23.85 3.08 15.43
N VAL A 271 22.71 3.71 15.24
CA VAL A 271 21.65 3.31 14.31
C VAL A 271 21.18 4.54 13.56
N VAL A 272 21.10 4.45 12.24
CA VAL A 272 20.55 5.49 11.36
C VAL A 272 19.43 4.89 10.53
N LEU A 273 18.26 5.48 10.59
CA LEU A 273 17.09 5.06 9.82
C LEU A 273 16.93 5.98 8.61
N LEU A 274 16.96 5.41 7.42
CA LEU A 274 16.79 6.12 6.15
C LEU A 274 15.43 5.72 5.55
N GLY A 275 14.42 6.54 5.79
CA GLY A 275 13.11 6.38 5.19
C GLY A 275 13.06 6.80 3.72
N GLU A 276 11.92 6.58 3.07
CA GLU A 276 11.63 7.10 1.74
C GLU A 276 10.19 7.61 1.66
N ALA A 277 9.94 8.59 0.77
CA ALA A 277 8.61 9.14 0.59
C ALA A 277 7.77 8.30 -0.37
N SER A 278 8.40 7.56 -1.29
CA SER A 278 7.74 6.61 -2.19
C SER A 278 8.72 5.53 -2.63
N HIS A 279 8.21 4.28 -2.74
CA HIS A 279 8.99 3.19 -3.34
C HIS A 279 9.19 3.41 -4.85
N GLY A 280 10.32 2.93 -5.40
CA GLY A 280 10.58 2.94 -6.84
C GLY A 280 11.02 4.27 -7.43
N THR A 281 11.24 5.32 -6.64
CA THR A 281 11.76 6.61 -7.11
C THR A 281 13.29 6.59 -7.12
N SER A 282 13.90 6.68 -8.30
CA SER A 282 15.37 6.62 -8.50
C SER A 282 16.15 7.59 -7.61
N GLU A 283 15.65 8.82 -7.47
CA GLU A 283 16.27 9.88 -6.66
C GLU A 283 16.39 9.49 -5.19
N PHE A 284 15.40 8.83 -4.61
CA PHE A 284 15.47 8.36 -3.22
C PHE A 284 16.49 7.23 -3.07
N TYR A 285 16.53 6.27 -3.99
CA TYR A 285 17.52 5.19 -3.96
C TYR A 285 18.94 5.73 -4.09
N ARG A 286 19.18 6.66 -5.02
CA ARG A 286 20.49 7.30 -5.22
C ARG A 286 20.94 8.10 -4.00
N MET A 287 20.02 8.83 -3.35
CA MET A 287 20.37 9.59 -2.14
C MET A 287 20.67 8.65 -0.97
N ARG A 288 19.85 7.59 -0.77
CA ARG A 288 20.13 6.58 0.27
C ARG A 288 21.44 5.85 0.02
N ASP A 289 21.73 5.49 -1.23
CA ASP A 289 23.03 4.91 -1.61
C ASP A 289 24.19 5.81 -1.17
N ARG A 290 24.15 7.09 -1.54
CA ARG A 290 25.20 8.05 -1.16
C ARG A 290 25.36 8.21 0.34
N ILE A 291 24.27 8.37 1.07
CA ILE A 291 24.30 8.49 2.53
C ILE A 291 24.89 7.23 3.15
N THR A 292 24.43 6.04 2.70
CA THR A 292 24.91 4.76 3.23
C THR A 292 26.39 4.54 2.99
N ARG A 293 26.90 4.87 1.80
CA ARG A 293 28.36 4.82 1.50
C ARG A 293 29.16 5.72 2.43
N GLU A 294 28.70 6.95 2.67
CA GLU A 294 29.35 7.88 3.58
C GLU A 294 29.32 7.38 5.05
N LEU A 295 28.22 6.79 5.48
CA LEU A 295 28.11 6.18 6.82
C LEU A 295 29.08 5.01 6.99
N ILE A 296 29.19 4.14 6.00
CA ILE A 296 30.12 3.02 6.00
C ILE A 296 31.57 3.55 6.01
N ALA A 297 31.92 4.41 5.04
CA ALA A 297 33.29 4.83 4.83
C ALA A 297 33.84 5.78 5.92
N LYS A 298 32.98 6.67 6.46
CA LYS A 298 33.42 7.73 7.39
C LYS A 298 32.99 7.54 8.84
N LYS A 299 31.92 6.75 9.08
CA LYS A 299 31.37 6.54 10.42
C LYS A 299 31.52 5.10 10.91
N GLY A 300 32.03 4.19 10.06
CA GLY A 300 32.32 2.80 10.44
C GLY A 300 31.08 1.92 10.63
N PHE A 301 29.98 2.27 10.00
CA PHE A 301 28.80 1.37 9.96
C PHE A 301 29.18 0.08 9.22
N HIS A 302 28.87 -1.05 9.79
CA HIS A 302 29.25 -2.38 9.28
C HIS A 302 28.06 -3.30 9.01
N LEU A 303 26.84 -2.77 9.09
CA LEU A 303 25.61 -3.49 8.82
C LEU A 303 24.64 -2.59 8.06
N VAL A 304 24.12 -3.10 6.96
CA VAL A 304 22.99 -2.52 6.21
C VAL A 304 21.81 -3.46 6.37
N ALA A 305 20.66 -2.93 6.80
CA ALA A 305 19.43 -3.69 6.90
C ALA A 305 18.35 -2.98 6.07
N ILE A 306 17.61 -3.75 5.29
CA ILE A 306 16.56 -3.24 4.40
C ILE A 306 15.20 -3.84 4.74
N GLU A 307 14.12 -3.13 4.41
CA GLU A 307 12.77 -3.67 4.36
C GLU A 307 12.66 -4.59 3.14
N GLY A 308 13.06 -5.83 3.28
CA GLY A 308 13.12 -6.81 2.20
C GLY A 308 13.24 -8.23 2.73
N ASP A 309 12.86 -9.20 1.89
CA ASP A 309 12.81 -10.61 2.26
C ASP A 309 14.18 -11.12 2.69
N TRP A 310 14.22 -11.76 3.87
CA TRP A 310 15.48 -12.22 4.47
C TRP A 310 16.27 -13.20 3.59
N PRO A 311 15.66 -14.23 2.95
CA PRO A 311 16.40 -15.14 2.07
C PRO A 311 17.04 -14.45 0.86
N ASP A 312 16.33 -13.48 0.26
CA ASP A 312 16.86 -12.72 -0.86
C ASP A 312 18.00 -11.78 -0.44
N ALA A 313 17.86 -11.13 0.71
CA ALA A 313 18.92 -10.30 1.29
C ALA A 313 20.14 -11.14 1.71
N ALA A 314 19.96 -12.36 2.20
CA ALA A 314 21.05 -13.27 2.53
C ALA A 314 21.89 -13.64 1.28
N ARG A 315 21.27 -13.75 0.11
CA ARG A 315 21.99 -13.95 -1.16
C ARG A 315 22.87 -12.73 -1.50
N VAL A 316 22.35 -11.52 -1.28
CA VAL A 316 23.14 -10.28 -1.42
C VAL A 316 24.27 -10.25 -0.42
N ASP A 317 24.03 -10.60 0.85
CA ASP A 317 25.08 -10.68 1.88
C ASP A 317 26.23 -11.62 1.49
N HIS A 318 25.89 -12.82 1.01
CA HIS A 318 26.91 -13.76 0.50
C HIS A 318 27.73 -13.16 -0.64
N TYR A 319 27.09 -12.47 -1.58
CA TYR A 319 27.77 -11.81 -2.68
C TYR A 319 28.70 -10.69 -2.22
N VAL A 320 28.22 -9.77 -1.40
CA VAL A 320 29.01 -8.60 -0.97
C VAL A 320 30.12 -8.99 -0.01
N ARG A 321 29.99 -10.05 0.76
CA ARG A 321 31.00 -10.54 1.69
C ARG A 321 31.94 -11.57 1.10
N HIS A 322 31.87 -11.85 -0.21
CA HIS A 322 32.70 -12.86 -0.91
C HIS A 322 32.61 -14.25 -0.27
N LEU A 323 31.45 -14.64 0.18
CA LEU A 323 31.19 -16.00 0.62
C LEU A 323 30.94 -16.89 -0.60
N GLU A 324 31.31 -18.17 -0.49
CA GLU A 324 31.09 -19.11 -1.59
C GLU A 324 29.59 -19.32 -1.83
N TYR A 325 29.14 -19.06 -3.06
CA TYR A 325 27.77 -19.27 -3.53
C TYR A 325 27.75 -19.70 -4.96
N SER A 326 26.87 -20.63 -5.31
CA SER A 326 26.78 -21.10 -6.69
C SER A 326 26.24 -20.01 -7.60
N PRO A 327 26.96 -19.58 -8.67
CA PRO A 327 26.50 -18.53 -9.57
C PRO A 327 25.19 -18.83 -10.29
N SER A 328 24.78 -20.10 -10.39
CA SER A 328 23.55 -20.54 -11.04
C SER A 328 22.28 -20.24 -10.25
N GLU A 329 22.40 -19.89 -8.98
CA GLU A 329 21.27 -19.62 -8.08
C GLU A 329 21.07 -18.13 -7.80
N TRP A 330 21.82 -17.25 -8.48
CA TRP A 330 21.87 -15.85 -8.19
C TRP A 330 20.74 -15.02 -8.83
N THR A 331 19.56 -15.06 -8.26
CA THR A 331 18.48 -14.12 -8.57
C THR A 331 17.95 -13.51 -7.27
N ALA A 332 18.76 -12.60 -6.66
CA ALA A 332 18.29 -11.82 -5.53
C ALA A 332 17.06 -10.98 -5.94
N PHE A 333 16.11 -10.89 -5.02
CA PHE A 333 14.86 -10.14 -5.22
C PHE A 333 14.08 -10.58 -6.47
N ALA A 334 14.02 -11.88 -6.71
CA ALA A 334 13.26 -12.46 -7.83
C ALA A 334 11.76 -12.54 -7.53
N ARG A 335 11.36 -12.35 -6.26
CA ARG A 335 9.98 -12.37 -5.78
C ARG A 335 9.47 -10.95 -5.55
N PHE A 336 8.15 -10.82 -5.43
CA PHE A 336 7.50 -9.55 -5.09
C PHE A 336 7.98 -9.01 -3.72
N PRO A 337 8.26 -7.71 -3.62
CA PRO A 337 8.21 -6.67 -4.66
C PRO A 337 9.54 -6.53 -5.43
N THR A 338 9.66 -7.19 -6.58
CA THR A 338 10.91 -7.23 -7.38
C THR A 338 11.43 -5.83 -7.74
N TRP A 339 10.53 -4.91 -8.10
CA TRP A 339 10.86 -3.55 -8.53
C TRP A 339 11.45 -2.69 -7.41
N MET A 340 11.15 -3.00 -6.15
CA MET A 340 11.62 -2.25 -5.00
C MET A 340 13.12 -2.39 -4.79
N TRP A 341 13.68 -3.59 -4.96
CA TRP A 341 15.09 -3.87 -4.72
C TRP A 341 15.86 -4.34 -5.95
N ARG A 342 15.18 -4.78 -7.00
CA ARG A 342 15.77 -5.25 -8.24
C ARG A 342 15.82 -4.14 -9.29
N ASN A 343 16.54 -3.07 -9.00
CA ASN A 343 16.75 -1.92 -9.88
C ASN A 343 18.24 -1.60 -10.01
N ASN A 344 18.58 -0.70 -10.93
CA ASN A 344 19.97 -0.36 -11.23
C ASN A 344 20.67 0.38 -10.08
N GLU A 345 19.93 1.17 -9.32
CA GLU A 345 20.43 1.94 -8.19
C GLU A 345 20.90 1.02 -7.07
N VAL A 346 20.07 0.05 -6.71
CA VAL A 346 20.41 -0.97 -5.70
C VAL A 346 21.55 -1.85 -6.18
N ARG A 347 21.55 -2.24 -7.45
CA ARG A 347 22.66 -3.01 -8.03
C ARG A 347 23.99 -2.25 -7.92
N SER A 348 24.00 -0.97 -8.29
CA SER A 348 25.18 -0.11 -8.17
C SER A 348 25.71 -0.03 -6.73
N PHE A 349 24.80 0.05 -5.75
CA PHE A 349 25.16 0.02 -4.34
C PHE A 349 25.77 -1.32 -3.93
N VAL A 350 25.14 -2.42 -4.31
CA VAL A 350 25.58 -3.79 -3.99
C VAL A 350 26.96 -4.10 -4.60
N ASP A 351 27.18 -3.71 -5.85
CA ASP A 351 28.47 -3.88 -6.52
C ASP A 351 29.57 -3.05 -5.82
N TRP A 352 29.26 -1.79 -5.49
CA TRP A 352 30.17 -0.96 -4.69
C TRP A 352 30.48 -1.57 -3.31
N LEU A 353 29.48 -2.10 -2.62
CA LEU A 353 29.65 -2.71 -1.30
C LEU A 353 30.55 -3.95 -1.37
N ARG A 354 30.43 -4.73 -2.44
CA ARG A 354 31.33 -5.87 -2.72
C ARG A 354 32.77 -5.41 -2.92
N GLU A 355 32.98 -4.34 -3.70
CA GLU A 355 34.32 -3.75 -3.91
C GLU A 355 34.88 -3.20 -2.59
N HIS A 356 34.08 -2.49 -1.81
CA HIS A 356 34.47 -1.99 -0.48
C HIS A 356 34.90 -3.12 0.47
N ASN A 357 34.22 -4.25 0.46
CA ASN A 357 34.51 -5.40 1.29
C ASN A 357 35.74 -6.20 0.83
N SER A 358 36.15 -6.07 -0.43
CA SER A 358 37.22 -6.90 -1.02
C SER A 358 38.54 -6.86 -0.25
N PRO A 359 39.09 -5.69 0.15
CA PRO A 359 40.34 -5.61 0.90
C PRO A 359 40.18 -5.95 2.39
N LEU A 360 38.96 -6.09 2.91
CA LEU A 360 38.70 -6.25 4.33
C LEU A 360 38.80 -7.71 4.76
N LYS A 361 39.25 -7.95 6.00
CA LYS A 361 39.21 -9.27 6.61
C LYS A 361 37.73 -9.69 6.79
N PRO A 362 37.38 -11.00 6.75
CA PRO A 362 36.00 -11.45 6.83
C PRO A 362 35.17 -10.86 7.98
N ALA A 363 35.77 -10.70 9.16
CA ALA A 363 35.10 -10.14 10.34
C ALA A 363 34.88 -8.60 10.27
N GLN A 364 35.49 -7.92 9.32
CA GLN A 364 35.39 -6.47 9.13
C GLN A 364 34.48 -6.08 7.95
N ARG A 365 34.05 -7.08 7.17
CA ARG A 365 33.20 -6.85 6.00
C ARG A 365 31.81 -6.40 6.42
N VAL A 366 31.29 -5.41 5.74
CA VAL A 366 29.95 -4.89 5.94
C VAL A 366 28.94 -5.96 5.51
N ALA A 367 27.99 -6.24 6.38
CA ALA A 367 26.93 -7.21 6.15
C ALA A 367 25.67 -6.55 5.57
N PHE A 368 24.85 -7.35 4.87
CA PHE A 368 23.59 -6.92 4.26
C PHE A 368 22.45 -7.85 4.68
N HIS A 369 21.42 -7.32 5.32
CA HIS A 369 20.31 -8.11 5.88
C HIS A 369 18.94 -7.60 5.44
N GLY A 370 17.98 -8.53 5.28
CA GLY A 370 16.55 -8.25 5.18
C GLY A 370 15.91 -8.27 6.57
N LEU A 371 14.89 -7.45 6.75
CA LEU A 371 14.14 -7.34 8.00
C LEU A 371 12.79 -8.06 7.94
N ASP A 372 12.35 -8.49 6.75
CA ASP A 372 11.06 -9.09 6.51
C ASP A 372 11.16 -10.58 6.20
N LEU A 373 10.09 -11.32 6.53
CA LEU A 373 9.92 -12.74 6.31
C LEU A 373 8.70 -12.98 5.41
N TYR A 374 8.74 -12.53 4.16
CA TYR A 374 7.65 -12.76 3.21
C TYR A 374 7.50 -14.23 2.79
N SER A 375 8.58 -15.01 2.89
CA SER A 375 8.63 -16.40 2.49
C SER A 375 8.99 -17.31 3.66
N LEU A 376 8.12 -17.36 4.65
CA LEU A 376 8.32 -18.16 5.88
C LEU A 376 8.69 -19.63 5.59
N TYR A 377 8.07 -20.24 4.57
CA TYR A 377 8.33 -21.62 4.16
C TYR A 377 9.71 -21.87 3.52
N ASP A 378 10.34 -20.83 2.95
CA ASP A 378 11.68 -20.94 2.38
C ASP A 378 12.78 -20.51 3.37
N SER A 379 12.37 -20.02 4.54
CA SER A 379 13.28 -19.54 5.60
C SER A 379 13.50 -20.56 6.70
N ILE A 380 12.76 -21.67 6.69
CA ILE A 380 12.85 -22.82 7.60
C ILE A 380 13.45 -24.01 6.85
#